data_ba846390146040efbd8cb2716bde932c
#
_entry.id   ba846390146040efbd8cb2716bde932c
#
_cell.length_a   1.000
_cell.length_b   1.000
_cell.length_c   1.000
_cell.angle_alpha   90.00
_cell.angle_beta   90.00
_cell.angle_gamma   90.00
#
_symmetry.space_group_name_H-M   'P 1'
#
loop_
_entity.id
_entity.type
_entity.pdbx_description
1 polymer ?
#
loop_
_entity_poly.entity_id
_entity_poly.type
_entity_poly.pdbx_seq_one_letter_code
_entity_poly.pdbx_strand_id
1 'polypeptide(L)'
;MGKWTRRGFLTTGALLGGGMAIGIALRPGNRASSLGQHVAGDEETLVHTWVKLGADNTVTVIVPHAEMGQGVGTALTQMLADELEADWDLVRFEYAPAIEDFANHPLGQAILLGGVELPEIVVPTVEGVMIRAAQALDLQITGGSMSVRSTGVYGMRVAGAAVKEMLQAAAAEAWEVPADEVVARESFLVHEASGRSEPFSAFASVAAEMTPPALPQLKNRDEFNIIGRHVERHDIPGKVDGTATFALDVNLPDMLYATVRRAPTFEGGVVEINDAKTRAVDGVVDILPLPASGLSAVVGSFESAESLSLIHI
;
A
#
# COMPACT_ATOMS: atom_id res chain seq x y z
N MET A 1 -10.19 -43.33 -19.34
CA MET A 1 -11.13 -42.21 -19.19
C MET A 1 -12.03 -42.48 -18.00
N GLY A 2 -11.71 -41.88 -16.84
CA GLY A 2 -12.51 -42.02 -15.63
C GLY A 2 -13.86 -41.32 -15.77
N LYS A 3 -14.93 -42.05 -15.47
CA LYS A 3 -16.29 -41.48 -15.46
C LYS A 3 -16.36 -40.44 -14.32
N TRP A 4 -16.30 -39.18 -14.64
CA TRP A 4 -16.71 -38.10 -13.75
C TRP A 4 -18.21 -38.29 -13.47
N THR A 5 -18.55 -38.63 -12.26
CA THR A 5 -19.93 -38.78 -11.88
C THR A 5 -20.60 -37.42 -11.84
N ARG A 6 -21.88 -37.37 -12.23
CA ARG A 6 -22.73 -36.15 -12.21
C ARG A 6 -22.68 -35.45 -10.84
N ARG A 7 -22.47 -36.20 -9.74
CA ARG A 7 -22.28 -35.70 -8.40
C ARG A 7 -20.95 -34.96 -8.22
N GLY A 8 -19.84 -35.48 -8.81
CA GLY A 8 -18.54 -34.81 -8.77
C GLY A 8 -18.56 -33.47 -9.51
N PHE A 9 -19.22 -33.43 -10.67
CA PHE A 9 -19.41 -32.18 -11.43
C PHE A 9 -20.23 -31.14 -10.65
N LEU A 10 -21.33 -31.54 -10.01
CA LEU A 10 -22.17 -30.66 -9.22
C LEU A 10 -21.49 -30.17 -7.94
N THR A 11 -20.70 -31.03 -7.24
CA THR A 11 -19.93 -30.62 -6.08
C THR A 11 -18.78 -29.69 -6.44
N THR A 12 -18.08 -29.94 -7.52
CA THR A 12 -17.03 -29.03 -8.01
C THR A 12 -17.61 -27.69 -8.45
N GLY A 13 -18.74 -27.70 -9.16
CA GLY A 13 -19.45 -26.47 -9.55
C GLY A 13 -19.97 -25.66 -8.34
N ALA A 14 -20.50 -26.35 -7.31
CA ALA A 14 -20.95 -25.67 -6.09
C ALA A 14 -19.78 -25.11 -5.24
N LEU A 15 -18.65 -25.81 -5.20
CA LEU A 15 -17.43 -25.32 -4.53
C LEU A 15 -16.80 -24.13 -5.27
N LEU A 16 -16.75 -24.18 -6.60
CA LEU A 16 -16.24 -23.07 -7.40
C LEU A 16 -17.19 -21.86 -7.37
N GLY A 17 -18.50 -22.10 -7.50
CA GLY A 17 -19.51 -21.04 -7.42
C GLY A 17 -19.63 -20.44 -6.02
N GLY A 18 -19.56 -21.27 -4.98
CA GLY A 18 -19.54 -20.83 -3.58
C GLY A 18 -18.27 -20.06 -3.25
N GLY A 19 -17.09 -20.52 -3.72
CA GLY A 19 -15.82 -19.82 -3.55
C GLY A 19 -15.80 -18.46 -4.24
N MET A 20 -16.40 -18.36 -5.44
CA MET A 20 -16.50 -17.10 -6.16
C MET A 20 -17.46 -16.11 -5.48
N ALA A 21 -18.59 -16.58 -4.95
CA ALA A 21 -19.52 -15.74 -4.18
C ALA A 21 -18.92 -15.23 -2.87
N ILE A 22 -18.17 -16.07 -2.16
CA ILE A 22 -17.41 -15.68 -0.96
C ILE A 22 -16.31 -14.69 -1.32
N GLY A 23 -15.59 -14.89 -2.43
CA GLY A 23 -14.55 -14.00 -2.90
C GLY A 23 -15.06 -12.60 -3.23
N ILE A 24 -16.18 -12.50 -3.92
CA ILE A 24 -16.86 -11.23 -4.21
C ILE A 24 -17.32 -10.56 -2.89
N ALA A 25 -17.80 -11.32 -1.91
CA ALA A 25 -18.20 -10.78 -0.61
C ALA A 25 -17.00 -10.34 0.26
N LEU A 26 -15.82 -10.93 0.08
CA LEU A 26 -14.62 -10.60 0.84
C LEU A 26 -13.81 -9.47 0.20
N ARG A 27 -13.88 -9.30 -1.12
CA ARG A 27 -13.19 -8.21 -1.81
C ARG A 27 -13.91 -6.90 -1.49
N PRO A 28 -13.28 -5.97 -0.77
CA PRO A 28 -13.87 -4.67 -0.55
C PRO A 28 -13.99 -3.95 -1.91
N GLY A 29 -15.04 -3.15 -2.06
CA GLY A 29 -15.14 -2.16 -3.14
C GLY A 29 -14.04 -1.10 -3.02
N ASN A 30 -14.15 -0.02 -3.78
CA ASN A 30 -13.22 1.09 -3.60
C ASN A 30 -13.41 1.68 -2.19
N ARG A 31 -12.34 1.68 -1.40
CA ARG A 31 -12.33 2.25 -0.05
C ARG A 31 -11.90 3.73 -0.04
N ALA A 32 -11.75 4.32 -1.23
CA ALA A 32 -11.23 5.67 -1.37
C ALA A 32 -12.03 6.70 -0.55
N SER A 33 -13.36 6.63 -0.54
CA SER A 33 -14.19 7.55 0.24
C SER A 33 -14.00 7.46 1.75
N SER A 34 -13.75 6.27 2.28
CA SER A 34 -13.50 6.07 3.72
C SER A 34 -12.06 6.38 4.11
N LEU A 35 -11.09 6.06 3.26
CA LEU A 35 -9.67 6.30 3.53
C LEU A 35 -9.26 7.74 3.25
N GLY A 36 -9.93 8.43 2.32
CA GLY A 36 -9.63 9.80 1.93
C GLY A 36 -9.60 10.75 3.14
N GLN A 37 -10.49 10.56 4.10
CA GLN A 37 -10.50 11.37 5.33
C GLN A 37 -9.21 11.31 6.17
N HIS A 38 -8.36 10.30 5.95
CA HIS A 38 -7.09 10.11 6.67
C HIS A 38 -5.88 10.68 5.92
N VAL A 39 -5.99 10.83 4.60
CA VAL A 39 -4.81 11.13 3.75
C VAL A 39 -5.05 12.20 2.69
N ALA A 40 -6.29 12.53 2.34
CA ALA A 40 -6.59 13.54 1.33
C ALA A 40 -6.80 14.92 1.99
N GLY A 41 -6.15 15.94 1.44
CA GLY A 41 -6.42 17.35 1.74
C GLY A 41 -7.69 17.85 1.05
N ASP A 42 -8.06 19.11 1.31
CA ASP A 42 -9.30 19.73 0.79
C ASP A 42 -9.38 19.75 -0.75
N GLU A 43 -8.24 19.81 -1.42
CA GLU A 43 -8.13 19.83 -2.90
C GLU A 43 -7.62 18.53 -3.49
N GLU A 44 -7.67 17.44 -2.73
CA GLU A 44 -7.21 16.12 -3.15
C GLU A 44 -8.34 15.11 -3.16
N THR A 45 -8.32 14.21 -4.11
CA THR A 45 -9.23 13.05 -4.18
C THR A 45 -8.42 11.76 -4.10
N LEU A 46 -8.68 10.93 -3.09
CA LEU A 46 -8.16 9.56 -3.06
C LEU A 46 -8.93 8.71 -4.07
N VAL A 47 -8.29 8.29 -5.14
CA VAL A 47 -8.92 7.48 -6.20
C VAL A 47 -8.75 5.99 -5.93
N HIS A 48 -7.64 5.62 -5.31
CA HIS A 48 -7.31 4.25 -4.93
C HIS A 48 -6.54 4.28 -3.60
N THR A 49 -6.51 3.20 -2.83
CA THR A 49 -5.74 3.11 -1.56
C THR A 49 -4.31 3.69 -1.67
N TRP A 50 -3.69 3.63 -2.85
CA TRP A 50 -2.31 4.04 -3.08
C TRP A 50 -2.15 5.29 -3.96
N VAL A 51 -3.26 5.95 -4.35
CA VAL A 51 -3.20 7.08 -5.31
C VAL A 51 -4.16 8.17 -4.91
N LYS A 52 -3.65 9.39 -4.75
CA LYS A 52 -4.42 10.64 -4.70
C LYS A 52 -4.19 11.47 -5.95
N LEU A 53 -5.20 12.20 -6.38
CA LEU A 53 -5.14 13.20 -7.43
C LEU A 53 -5.49 14.57 -6.85
N GLY A 54 -4.60 15.53 -6.99
CA GLY A 54 -4.84 16.94 -6.66
C GLY A 54 -5.67 17.65 -7.70
N ALA A 55 -6.39 18.71 -7.33
CA ALA A 55 -7.11 19.57 -8.25
C ALA A 55 -6.18 20.22 -9.29
N ASP A 56 -4.90 20.40 -8.96
CA ASP A 56 -3.82 20.88 -9.83
C ASP A 56 -3.24 19.78 -10.74
N ASN A 57 -3.86 18.61 -10.77
CA ASN A 57 -3.41 17.41 -11.49
C ASN A 57 -2.16 16.73 -10.91
N THR A 58 -1.72 17.09 -9.71
CA THR A 58 -0.65 16.37 -9.01
C THR A 58 -1.08 14.95 -8.71
N VAL A 59 -0.20 13.98 -9.00
CA VAL A 59 -0.38 12.56 -8.69
C VAL A 59 0.44 12.22 -7.45
N THR A 60 -0.20 11.97 -6.32
CA THR A 60 0.48 11.58 -5.10
C THR A 60 0.34 10.09 -4.84
N VAL A 61 1.47 9.40 -4.79
CA VAL A 61 1.55 7.96 -4.51
C VAL A 61 1.72 7.74 -3.01
N ILE A 62 0.85 6.93 -2.40
CA ILE A 62 0.93 6.56 -0.98
C ILE A 62 1.78 5.30 -0.86
N VAL A 63 2.95 5.40 -0.21
CA VAL A 63 3.96 4.34 -0.12
C VAL A 63 3.88 3.65 1.24
N PRO A 64 3.55 2.33 1.30
CA PRO A 64 3.40 1.60 2.57
C PRO A 64 4.71 1.04 3.14
N HIS A 65 5.81 1.72 2.92
CA HIS A 65 7.14 1.30 3.39
C HIS A 65 7.97 2.47 3.88
N ALA A 66 8.74 2.25 4.93
CA ALA A 66 9.71 3.23 5.40
C ALA A 66 10.96 3.26 4.50
N GLU A 67 11.50 4.44 4.26
CA GLU A 67 12.80 4.65 3.62
C GLU A 67 13.92 4.35 4.61
N MET A 68 14.80 3.44 4.25
CA MET A 68 15.97 3.06 5.04
C MET A 68 17.26 3.05 4.19
N GLY A 69 17.29 3.82 3.12
CA GLY A 69 18.40 3.92 2.16
C GLY A 69 18.16 3.17 0.84
N GLN A 70 17.11 2.34 0.74
CA GLN A 70 16.83 1.49 -0.42
C GLN A 70 16.13 2.22 -1.57
N GLY A 71 15.70 3.48 -1.40
CA GLY A 71 15.02 4.27 -2.43
C GLY A 71 13.57 3.86 -2.69
N VAL A 72 12.91 3.29 -1.68
CA VAL A 72 11.56 2.71 -1.81
C VAL A 72 10.53 3.76 -2.25
N GLY A 73 10.61 4.98 -1.71
CA GLY A 73 9.69 6.06 -2.06
C GLY A 73 9.68 6.32 -3.56
N THR A 74 10.83 6.59 -4.14
CA THR A 74 10.95 6.87 -5.58
C THR A 74 10.68 5.64 -6.45
N ALA A 75 11.20 4.46 -6.06
CA ALA A 75 11.08 3.25 -6.87
C ALA A 75 9.62 2.76 -7.00
N LEU A 76 8.87 2.75 -5.91
CA LEU A 76 7.46 2.37 -5.94
C LEU A 76 6.61 3.39 -6.70
N THR A 77 6.94 4.67 -6.53
CA THR A 77 6.30 5.77 -7.24
C THR A 77 6.51 5.67 -8.76
N GLN A 78 7.74 5.33 -9.22
CA GLN A 78 8.00 5.08 -10.65
C GLN A 78 7.13 3.97 -11.21
N MET A 79 6.99 2.85 -10.47
CA MET A 79 6.22 1.69 -10.92
C MET A 79 4.74 1.99 -11.08
N LEU A 80 4.18 2.78 -10.17
CA LEU A 80 2.78 3.20 -10.25
C LEU A 80 2.57 4.24 -11.36
N ALA A 81 3.42 5.27 -11.39
CA ALA A 81 3.31 6.37 -12.34
C ALA A 81 3.44 5.92 -13.80
N ASP A 82 4.31 4.94 -14.07
CA ASP A 82 4.46 4.36 -15.40
C ASP A 82 3.19 3.66 -15.88
N GLU A 83 2.60 2.80 -15.06
CA GLU A 83 1.34 2.11 -15.40
C GLU A 83 0.15 3.07 -15.54
N LEU A 84 0.16 4.15 -14.76
CA LEU A 84 -0.87 5.18 -14.79
C LEU A 84 -0.74 6.12 -16.01
N GLU A 85 0.39 6.12 -16.71
CA GLU A 85 0.74 7.12 -17.75
C GLU A 85 0.82 8.55 -17.18
N ALA A 86 1.33 8.69 -15.96
CA ALA A 86 1.46 9.99 -15.31
C ALA A 86 2.66 10.77 -15.85
N ASP A 87 2.51 12.09 -15.94
CA ASP A 87 3.63 13.01 -16.13
C ASP A 87 4.51 13.00 -14.86
N TRP A 88 5.78 12.58 -14.99
CA TRP A 88 6.69 12.45 -13.86
C TRP A 88 6.93 13.76 -13.11
N ASP A 89 6.85 14.89 -13.76
CA ASP A 89 7.03 16.22 -13.14
C ASP A 89 5.88 16.57 -12.19
N LEU A 90 4.69 15.97 -12.39
CA LEU A 90 3.52 16.10 -11.52
C LEU A 90 3.44 15.03 -10.44
N VAL A 91 4.35 14.05 -10.44
CA VAL A 91 4.30 12.93 -9.50
C VAL A 91 5.00 13.27 -8.20
N ARG A 92 4.37 12.93 -7.08
CA ARG A 92 4.88 13.05 -5.71
C ARG A 92 4.63 11.75 -4.96
N PHE A 93 5.20 11.61 -3.78
CA PHE A 93 4.83 10.53 -2.88
C PHE A 93 4.74 11.00 -1.43
N GLU A 94 3.99 10.25 -0.66
CA GLU A 94 3.95 10.35 0.79
C GLU A 94 3.95 8.94 1.41
N TYR A 95 4.28 8.85 2.70
CA TYR A 95 4.21 7.57 3.39
C TYR A 95 2.79 7.28 3.89
N ALA A 96 2.37 6.03 3.75
CA ALA A 96 1.09 5.59 4.29
C ALA A 96 1.07 5.77 5.83
N PRO A 97 -0.05 6.24 6.39
CA PRO A 97 -0.20 6.26 7.85
C PRO A 97 -0.17 4.84 8.42
N ALA A 98 0.30 4.72 9.67
CA ALA A 98 0.41 3.44 10.38
C ALA A 98 -0.95 3.01 10.95
N ILE A 99 -1.89 2.68 10.06
CA ILE A 99 -3.22 2.16 10.40
C ILE A 99 -3.54 0.92 9.56
N GLU A 100 -4.39 0.03 10.09
CA GLU A 100 -4.73 -1.26 9.46
C GLU A 100 -5.26 -1.14 8.03
N ASP A 101 -5.93 -0.03 7.72
CA ASP A 101 -6.50 0.22 6.41
C ASP A 101 -5.46 0.33 5.29
N PHE A 102 -4.22 0.69 5.63
CA PHE A 102 -3.07 0.73 4.72
C PHE A 102 -2.17 -0.51 4.84
N ALA A 103 -2.67 -1.59 5.46
CA ALA A 103 -1.94 -2.86 5.52
C ALA A 103 -1.58 -3.38 4.12
N ASN A 104 -0.33 -3.81 3.97
CA ASN A 104 0.28 -4.14 2.69
C ASN A 104 -0.02 -5.59 2.27
N HIS A 105 -1.21 -5.82 1.73
CA HIS A 105 -1.61 -7.14 1.21
C HIS A 105 -0.76 -7.63 0.02
N PRO A 106 -0.24 -6.78 -0.91
CA PRO A 106 0.65 -7.24 -1.95
C PRO A 106 1.93 -7.87 -1.43
N LEU A 107 2.49 -7.35 -0.33
CA LEU A 107 3.63 -7.97 0.34
C LEU A 107 3.27 -9.34 0.92
N GLY A 108 2.12 -9.44 1.60
CA GLY A 108 1.59 -10.69 2.12
C GLY A 108 1.37 -11.72 1.02
N GLN A 109 0.80 -11.33 -0.09
CA GLN A 109 0.61 -12.16 -1.28
C GLN A 109 1.95 -12.69 -1.81
N ALA A 110 2.95 -11.84 -1.97
CA ALA A 110 4.27 -12.23 -2.43
C ALA A 110 4.98 -13.22 -1.50
N ILE A 111 4.85 -13.03 -0.17
CA ILE A 111 5.44 -13.93 0.83
C ILE A 111 4.76 -15.31 0.81
N LEU A 112 3.42 -15.34 0.75
CA LEU A 112 2.67 -16.58 0.87
C LEU A 112 2.54 -17.36 -0.44
N LEU A 113 2.41 -16.66 -1.56
CA LEU A 113 2.19 -17.29 -2.87
C LEU A 113 3.47 -17.37 -3.71
N GLY A 114 4.55 -16.67 -3.32
CA GLY A 114 5.85 -16.81 -3.96
C GLY A 114 5.89 -16.46 -5.46
N GLY A 115 4.93 -15.68 -5.95
CA GLY A 115 4.83 -15.34 -7.36
C GLY A 115 4.13 -16.40 -8.23
N VAL A 116 3.40 -17.34 -7.61
CA VAL A 116 2.56 -18.29 -8.36
C VAL A 116 1.47 -17.52 -9.11
N GLU A 117 1.39 -17.76 -10.42
CA GLU A 117 0.29 -17.25 -11.24
C GLU A 117 -1.00 -17.97 -10.88
N LEU A 118 -2.00 -17.20 -10.48
CA LEU A 118 -3.30 -17.73 -10.14
C LEU A 118 -4.22 -17.69 -11.37
N PRO A 119 -5.11 -18.70 -11.54
CA PRO A 119 -6.18 -18.60 -12.53
C PRO A 119 -7.04 -17.35 -12.27
N GLU A 120 -7.36 -16.61 -13.32
CA GLU A 120 -8.10 -15.33 -13.25
C GLU A 120 -9.36 -15.40 -12.39
N ILE A 121 -10.10 -16.50 -12.49
CA ILE A 121 -11.35 -16.72 -11.75
C ILE A 121 -11.17 -16.72 -10.22
N VAL A 122 -9.98 -17.03 -9.70
CA VAL A 122 -9.73 -17.07 -8.25
C VAL A 122 -9.04 -15.82 -7.70
N VAL A 123 -8.49 -14.97 -8.59
CA VAL A 123 -7.73 -13.76 -8.18
C VAL A 123 -8.55 -12.85 -7.26
N PRO A 124 -9.81 -12.47 -7.57
CA PRO A 124 -10.59 -11.60 -6.69
C PRO A 124 -10.82 -12.21 -5.30
N THR A 125 -10.98 -13.54 -5.23
CA THR A 125 -11.15 -14.24 -3.95
C THR A 125 -9.87 -14.20 -3.12
N VAL A 126 -8.74 -14.52 -3.75
CA VAL A 126 -7.43 -14.52 -3.09
C VAL A 126 -7.07 -13.12 -2.63
N GLU A 127 -7.26 -12.11 -3.46
CA GLU A 127 -7.04 -10.71 -3.11
C GLU A 127 -7.85 -10.30 -1.87
N GLY A 128 -9.16 -10.60 -1.85
CA GLY A 128 -10.02 -10.30 -0.69
C GLY A 128 -9.55 -10.97 0.61
N VAL A 129 -9.11 -12.24 0.52
CA VAL A 129 -8.53 -12.95 1.67
C VAL A 129 -7.23 -12.30 2.12
N MET A 130 -6.33 -11.94 1.18
CA MET A 130 -5.04 -11.31 1.50
C MET A 130 -5.22 -9.93 2.13
N ILE A 131 -6.17 -9.12 1.66
CA ILE A 131 -6.50 -7.83 2.26
C ILE A 131 -6.91 -8.02 3.73
N ARG A 132 -7.83 -8.94 4.02
CA ARG A 132 -8.30 -9.20 5.38
C ARG A 132 -7.21 -9.77 6.28
N ALA A 133 -6.40 -10.68 5.75
CA ALA A 133 -5.27 -11.23 6.49
C ALA A 133 -4.22 -10.17 6.80
N ALA A 134 -3.89 -9.31 5.84
CA ALA A 134 -2.95 -8.22 6.04
C ALA A 134 -3.44 -7.22 7.10
N GLN A 135 -4.73 -6.87 7.07
CA GLN A 135 -5.37 -6.02 8.08
C GLN A 135 -5.33 -6.65 9.47
N ALA A 136 -5.74 -7.92 9.59
CA ALA A 136 -5.75 -8.64 10.89
C ALA A 136 -4.35 -8.85 11.50
N LEU A 137 -3.29 -8.75 10.69
CA LEU A 137 -1.90 -8.87 11.10
C LEU A 137 -1.19 -7.50 11.20
N ASP A 138 -1.88 -6.39 10.99
CA ASP A 138 -1.29 -5.04 10.92
C ASP A 138 -0.06 -4.99 10.01
N LEU A 139 -0.15 -5.59 8.82
CA LEU A 139 0.98 -5.88 7.96
C LEU A 139 1.51 -4.62 7.26
N GLN A 140 2.30 -3.82 7.98
CA GLN A 140 3.03 -2.65 7.46
C GLN A 140 4.54 -2.79 7.73
N ILE A 141 5.15 -3.85 7.24
CA ILE A 141 6.57 -4.13 7.41
C ILE A 141 7.40 -3.70 6.21
N THR A 142 8.65 -3.30 6.44
CA THR A 142 9.61 -2.96 5.41
C THR A 142 10.72 -4.00 5.40
N GLY A 143 10.95 -4.66 4.27
CA GLY A 143 11.91 -5.75 4.09
C GLY A 143 12.99 -5.43 3.03
N GLY A 144 13.53 -4.22 3.02
CA GLY A 144 14.57 -3.80 2.07
C GLY A 144 14.12 -3.99 0.60
N SER A 145 14.95 -4.59 -0.22
CA SER A 145 14.68 -4.79 -1.65
C SER A 145 13.47 -5.70 -1.94
N MET A 146 13.12 -6.60 -1.00
CA MET A 146 11.93 -7.42 -1.14
C MET A 146 10.65 -6.58 -1.12
N SER A 147 10.59 -5.54 -0.30
CA SER A 147 9.48 -4.58 -0.29
C SER A 147 9.28 -3.93 -1.66
N VAL A 148 10.36 -3.47 -2.29
CA VAL A 148 10.28 -2.86 -3.63
C VAL A 148 9.78 -3.86 -4.66
N ARG A 149 10.37 -5.07 -4.73
CA ARG A 149 9.96 -6.09 -5.71
C ARG A 149 8.52 -6.53 -5.52
N SER A 150 8.16 -6.88 -4.28
CA SER A 150 6.85 -7.48 -4.00
C SER A 150 5.75 -6.46 -4.10
N THR A 151 5.85 -5.35 -3.36
CA THR A 151 4.84 -4.29 -3.40
C THR A 151 4.84 -3.58 -4.75
N GLY A 152 6.00 -3.41 -5.37
CA GLY A 152 6.09 -2.79 -6.69
C GLY A 152 5.35 -3.59 -7.76
N VAL A 153 5.62 -4.88 -7.87
CA VAL A 153 5.04 -5.73 -8.92
C VAL A 153 3.58 -6.07 -8.66
N TYR A 154 3.26 -6.51 -7.43
CA TYR A 154 1.90 -7.00 -7.09
C TYR A 154 0.97 -5.92 -6.52
N GLY A 155 1.49 -4.73 -6.23
CA GLY A 155 0.72 -3.63 -5.67
C GLY A 155 0.76 -2.38 -6.54
N MET A 156 1.90 -1.72 -6.66
CA MET A 156 1.98 -0.39 -7.30
C MET A 156 1.68 -0.42 -8.79
N ARG A 157 2.22 -1.39 -9.54
CA ARG A 157 1.87 -1.55 -10.95
C ARG A 157 0.39 -1.84 -11.13
N VAL A 158 -0.15 -2.75 -10.33
CA VAL A 158 -1.58 -3.10 -10.37
C VAL A 158 -2.45 -1.88 -10.02
N ALA A 159 -2.07 -1.11 -9.01
CA ALA A 159 -2.80 0.10 -8.62
C ALA A 159 -2.77 1.19 -9.72
N GLY A 160 -1.59 1.42 -10.33
CA GLY A 160 -1.44 2.38 -11.43
C GLY A 160 -2.31 2.03 -12.64
N ALA A 161 -2.25 0.76 -13.07
CA ALA A 161 -3.07 0.27 -14.17
C ALA A 161 -4.58 0.31 -13.85
N ALA A 162 -4.96 -0.06 -12.62
CA ALA A 162 -6.36 -0.01 -12.19
C ALA A 162 -6.91 1.43 -12.21
N VAL A 163 -6.15 2.39 -11.68
CA VAL A 163 -6.55 3.80 -11.70
C VAL A 163 -6.62 4.34 -13.13
N LYS A 164 -5.70 3.96 -14.00
CA LYS A 164 -5.77 4.29 -15.43
C LYS A 164 -7.08 3.83 -16.05
N GLU A 165 -7.44 2.57 -15.89
CA GLU A 165 -8.70 2.02 -16.43
C GLU A 165 -9.94 2.71 -15.83
N MET A 166 -9.93 3.03 -14.54
CA MET A 166 -11.03 3.76 -13.89
C MET A 166 -11.18 5.18 -14.45
N LEU A 167 -10.08 5.89 -14.64
CA LEU A 167 -10.09 7.25 -15.23
C LEU A 167 -10.54 7.21 -16.69
N GLN A 168 -10.06 6.25 -17.47
CA GLN A 168 -10.51 6.06 -18.87
C GLN A 168 -12.01 5.77 -18.94
N ALA A 169 -12.53 4.92 -18.05
CA ALA A 169 -13.96 4.63 -17.98
C ALA A 169 -14.79 5.85 -17.59
N ALA A 170 -14.32 6.64 -16.61
CA ALA A 170 -14.98 7.89 -16.19
C ALA A 170 -15.04 8.93 -17.33
N ALA A 171 -13.94 9.10 -18.07
CA ALA A 171 -13.91 9.99 -19.21
C ALA A 171 -14.77 9.50 -20.38
N ALA A 172 -14.76 8.19 -20.65
CA ALA A 172 -15.58 7.58 -21.68
C ALA A 172 -17.08 7.79 -21.43
N GLU A 173 -17.50 7.62 -20.16
CA GLU A 173 -18.89 7.90 -19.75
C GLU A 173 -19.23 9.38 -19.93
N ALA A 174 -18.38 10.29 -19.45
CA ALA A 174 -18.60 11.73 -19.57
C ALA A 174 -18.59 12.24 -21.02
N TRP A 175 -17.83 11.60 -21.88
CA TRP A 175 -17.72 11.96 -23.29
C TRP A 175 -18.68 11.21 -24.21
N GLU A 176 -19.40 10.21 -23.69
CA GLU A 176 -20.29 9.32 -24.43
C GLU A 176 -19.57 8.61 -25.60
N VAL A 177 -18.38 8.07 -25.31
CA VAL A 177 -17.53 7.37 -26.27
C VAL A 177 -17.12 5.98 -25.71
N PRO A 178 -16.70 5.04 -26.58
CA PRO A 178 -16.15 3.76 -26.12
C PRO A 178 -14.88 3.95 -25.26
N ALA A 179 -14.74 3.17 -24.18
CA ALA A 179 -13.61 3.31 -23.26
C ALA A 179 -12.26 2.97 -23.93
N ASP A 180 -12.24 2.10 -24.90
CA ASP A 180 -11.06 1.70 -25.68
C ASP A 180 -10.59 2.81 -26.67
N GLU A 181 -11.38 3.83 -26.89
CA GLU A 181 -10.99 5.02 -27.66
C GLU A 181 -10.39 6.13 -26.78
N VAL A 182 -10.46 5.99 -25.44
CA VAL A 182 -9.87 6.94 -24.49
C VAL A 182 -8.47 6.48 -24.10
N VAL A 183 -7.47 7.28 -24.36
CA VAL A 183 -6.06 6.99 -24.06
C VAL A 183 -5.56 7.88 -22.93
N ALA A 184 -4.88 7.30 -21.95
CA ALA A 184 -4.15 8.05 -20.95
C ALA A 184 -2.75 8.38 -21.45
N ARG A 185 -2.30 9.63 -21.28
CA ARG A 185 -0.98 10.11 -21.70
C ARG A 185 -0.58 11.33 -20.88
N GLU A 186 0.59 11.28 -20.25
CA GLU A 186 1.18 12.41 -19.51
C GLU A 186 0.19 13.12 -18.58
N SER A 187 -0.50 12.34 -17.73
CA SER A 187 -1.54 12.81 -16.79
C SER A 187 -2.79 13.41 -17.43
N PHE A 188 -3.03 13.14 -18.72
CA PHE A 188 -4.24 13.54 -19.44
C PHE A 188 -4.98 12.32 -20.00
N LEU A 189 -6.30 12.44 -20.13
CA LEU A 189 -7.13 11.54 -20.91
C LEU A 189 -7.43 12.20 -22.26
N VAL A 190 -7.25 11.43 -23.32
CA VAL A 190 -7.33 11.94 -24.70
C VAL A 190 -8.26 11.05 -25.51
N HIS A 191 -9.19 11.67 -26.25
CA HIS A 191 -9.98 11.00 -27.27
C HIS A 191 -9.67 11.65 -28.62
N GLU A 192 -8.78 11.01 -29.37
CA GLU A 192 -8.22 11.55 -30.63
C GLU A 192 -9.31 11.89 -31.68
N ALA A 193 -10.34 11.03 -31.80
CA ALA A 193 -11.38 11.19 -32.80
C ALA A 193 -12.21 12.48 -32.63
N SER A 194 -12.42 12.95 -31.39
CA SER A 194 -13.13 14.20 -31.10
C SER A 194 -12.20 15.38 -30.76
N GLY A 195 -10.90 15.13 -30.60
CA GLY A 195 -9.92 16.12 -30.17
C GLY A 195 -10.07 16.57 -28.71
N ARG A 196 -10.80 15.79 -27.88
CA ARG A 196 -10.94 16.07 -26.44
C ARG A 196 -9.68 15.67 -25.70
N SER A 197 -9.27 16.50 -24.74
CA SER A 197 -8.14 16.25 -23.86
C SER A 197 -8.39 16.95 -22.54
N GLU A 198 -8.44 16.19 -21.44
CA GLU A 198 -8.70 16.70 -20.10
C GLU A 198 -7.74 16.06 -19.09
N PRO A 199 -7.33 16.78 -18.03
CA PRO A 199 -6.44 16.26 -17.00
C PRO A 199 -7.11 15.14 -16.18
N PHE A 200 -6.31 14.28 -15.55
CA PHE A 200 -6.81 13.22 -14.67
C PHE A 200 -7.69 13.75 -13.55
N SER A 201 -7.36 14.93 -13.01
CA SER A 201 -8.11 15.59 -11.95
C SER A 201 -9.58 15.86 -12.31
N ALA A 202 -9.90 16.07 -13.59
CA ALA A 202 -11.26 16.28 -14.05
C ALA A 202 -12.19 15.09 -13.81
N PHE A 203 -11.63 13.88 -13.71
CA PHE A 203 -12.38 12.62 -13.56
C PHE A 203 -12.13 11.93 -12.21
N ALA A 204 -11.30 12.52 -11.35
CA ALA A 204 -10.88 11.91 -10.10
C ALA A 204 -12.05 11.50 -9.19
N SER A 205 -13.03 12.37 -9.01
CA SER A 205 -14.19 12.12 -8.13
C SER A 205 -15.07 10.98 -8.64
N VAL A 206 -15.29 10.89 -9.95
CA VAL A 206 -16.08 9.81 -10.56
C VAL A 206 -15.32 8.50 -10.48
N ALA A 207 -14.04 8.49 -10.80
CA ALA A 207 -13.18 7.31 -10.69
C ALA A 207 -13.10 6.80 -9.25
N ALA A 208 -13.07 7.67 -8.24
CA ALA A 208 -13.03 7.29 -6.83
C ALA A 208 -14.26 6.48 -6.36
N GLU A 209 -15.40 6.60 -7.03
CA GLU A 209 -16.61 5.84 -6.74
C GLU A 209 -16.63 4.46 -7.42
N MET A 210 -15.75 4.23 -8.41
CA MET A 210 -15.68 2.98 -9.15
C MET A 210 -14.98 1.89 -8.33
N THR A 211 -15.37 0.63 -8.54
CA THR A 211 -14.63 -0.52 -7.99
C THR A 211 -13.40 -0.79 -8.84
N PRO A 212 -12.18 -0.76 -8.26
CA PRO A 212 -10.97 -1.05 -9.03
C PRO A 212 -11.02 -2.43 -9.69
N PRO A 213 -10.58 -2.58 -10.95
CA PRO A 213 -10.48 -3.88 -11.59
C PRO A 213 -9.50 -4.79 -10.83
N ALA A 214 -9.83 -6.07 -10.68
CA ALA A 214 -8.97 -7.04 -9.99
C ALA A 214 -7.76 -7.44 -10.81
N LEU A 215 -7.89 -7.39 -12.12
CA LEU A 215 -6.90 -7.78 -13.10
C LEU A 215 -6.79 -6.69 -14.17
N PRO A 216 -6.24 -5.52 -13.82
CA PRO A 216 -6.03 -4.47 -14.81
C PRO A 216 -4.94 -4.91 -15.80
N GLN A 217 -4.99 -4.37 -16.99
CA GLN A 217 -3.98 -4.65 -18.01
C GLN A 217 -2.68 -3.91 -17.69
N LEU A 218 -1.65 -4.68 -17.36
CA LEU A 218 -0.31 -4.14 -17.12
C LEU A 218 0.46 -3.95 -18.43
N LYS A 219 1.31 -2.93 -18.45
CA LYS A 219 2.27 -2.71 -19.53
C LYS A 219 3.26 -3.87 -19.67
N ASN A 220 3.65 -4.17 -20.87
CA ASN A 220 4.81 -4.99 -21.16
C ASN A 220 6.11 -4.18 -20.98
N ARG A 221 7.23 -4.86 -20.89
CA ARG A 221 8.52 -4.20 -20.62
C ARG A 221 8.93 -3.17 -21.67
N ASP A 222 8.55 -3.36 -22.90
CA ASP A 222 8.81 -2.47 -24.05
C ASP A 222 7.92 -1.23 -24.06
N GLU A 223 6.85 -1.23 -23.26
CA GLU A 223 5.93 -0.11 -23.11
C GLU A 223 6.30 0.82 -21.93
N PHE A 224 7.35 0.48 -21.16
CA PHE A 224 7.77 1.31 -20.01
C PHE A 224 8.37 2.64 -20.47
N ASN A 225 7.86 3.72 -19.86
CA ASN A 225 8.30 5.08 -20.12
C ASN A 225 9.15 5.66 -18.97
N ILE A 226 8.89 5.23 -17.72
CA ILE A 226 9.54 5.72 -16.51
C ILE A 226 10.35 4.59 -15.85
N ILE A 227 9.81 3.38 -15.75
CA ILE A 227 10.53 2.22 -15.21
C ILE A 227 11.79 1.93 -16.04
N GLY A 228 12.91 1.77 -15.34
CA GLY A 228 14.21 1.50 -15.96
C GLY A 228 14.94 2.75 -16.47
N ARG A 229 14.38 3.94 -16.36
CA ARG A 229 15.06 5.21 -16.59
C ARG A 229 15.66 5.73 -15.29
N HIS A 230 16.75 6.48 -15.42
CA HIS A 230 17.28 7.23 -14.31
C HIS A 230 16.35 8.40 -13.99
N VAL A 231 15.87 8.47 -12.76
CA VAL A 231 15.17 9.62 -12.20
C VAL A 231 15.84 10.03 -10.90
N GLU A 232 15.81 11.30 -10.58
CA GLU A 232 16.28 11.79 -9.30
C GLU A 232 15.38 11.29 -8.18
N ARG A 233 15.97 10.90 -7.07
CA ARG A 233 15.20 10.47 -5.91
C ARG A 233 14.52 11.68 -5.28
N HIS A 234 13.23 11.57 -5.06
CA HIS A 234 12.40 12.64 -4.48
C HIS A 234 12.83 13.04 -3.05
N ASP A 235 13.48 12.13 -2.31
CA ASP A 235 13.89 12.33 -0.93
C ASP A 235 15.30 12.97 -0.77
N ILE A 236 16.09 13.07 -1.84
CA ILE A 236 17.44 13.61 -1.77
C ILE A 236 17.47 15.11 -1.46
N PRO A 237 16.68 15.98 -2.08
CA PRO A 237 16.74 17.41 -1.79
C PRO A 237 16.60 17.71 -0.30
N GLY A 238 15.57 17.20 0.35
CA GLY A 238 15.37 17.41 1.78
C GLY A 238 16.48 16.84 2.68
N LYS A 239 17.13 15.75 2.25
CA LYS A 239 18.27 15.16 2.97
C LYS A 239 19.55 15.99 2.85
N VAL A 240 19.72 16.68 1.73
CA VAL A 240 20.92 17.50 1.47
C VAL A 240 20.80 18.88 2.10
N ASP A 241 19.63 19.50 2.08
CA ASP A 241 19.38 20.81 2.64
C ASP A 241 19.00 20.81 4.13
N GLY A 242 18.80 19.60 4.71
CA GLY A 242 18.49 19.41 6.12
C GLY A 242 17.02 19.60 6.48
N THR A 243 16.11 19.66 5.50
CA THR A 243 14.65 19.78 5.74
C THR A 243 13.98 18.41 5.93
N ALA A 244 14.66 17.30 5.61
CA ALA A 244 14.14 15.96 5.86
C ALA A 244 13.95 15.71 7.36
N THR A 245 12.76 15.28 7.75
CA THR A 245 12.43 14.91 9.12
C THR A 245 12.60 13.41 9.32
N PHE A 246 13.43 13.00 10.27
CA PHE A 246 13.60 11.61 10.69
C PHE A 246 12.87 11.37 12.01
N ALA A 247 12.72 10.09 12.39
CA ALA A 247 11.99 9.74 13.61
C ALA A 247 12.55 10.41 14.88
N LEU A 248 13.87 10.66 14.94
CA LEU A 248 14.50 11.36 16.05
C LEU A 248 14.22 12.88 16.07
N ASP A 249 13.80 13.44 14.95
CA ASP A 249 13.52 14.89 14.81
C ASP A 249 12.05 15.21 15.12
N VAL A 250 11.19 14.18 15.27
CA VAL A 250 9.79 14.37 15.59
C VAL A 250 9.66 14.93 17.00
N ASN A 251 8.99 16.06 17.13
CA ASN A 251 8.68 16.71 18.39
C ASN A 251 7.22 17.16 18.40
N LEU A 252 6.43 16.59 19.30
CA LEU A 252 5.03 16.89 19.47
C LEU A 252 4.80 17.62 20.81
N PRO A 253 3.75 18.43 20.93
CA PRO A 253 3.36 18.99 22.22
C PRO A 253 3.16 17.88 23.26
N ASP A 254 3.70 18.08 24.47
CA ASP A 254 3.61 17.12 25.59
C ASP A 254 4.19 15.73 25.29
N MET A 255 5.10 15.61 24.30
CA MET A 255 5.73 14.34 23.93
C MET A 255 6.61 13.81 25.07
N LEU A 256 6.42 12.53 25.40
CA LEU A 256 7.30 11.80 26.28
C LEU A 256 8.40 11.07 25.49
N TYR A 257 9.58 10.99 26.07
CA TYR A 257 10.69 10.25 25.50
C TYR A 257 10.84 8.92 26.23
N ALA A 258 11.01 7.85 25.48
CA ALA A 258 11.16 6.52 26.04
C ALA A 258 12.43 5.84 25.54
N THR A 259 13.08 5.06 26.40
CA THR A 259 14.17 4.16 26.00
C THR A 259 13.81 2.73 26.39
N VAL A 260 14.23 1.78 25.58
CA VAL A 260 13.91 0.36 25.78
C VAL A 260 15.13 -0.39 26.31
N ARG A 261 14.95 -1.12 27.41
CA ARG A 261 15.94 -2.08 27.89
C ARG A 261 15.49 -3.48 27.51
N ARG A 262 16.28 -4.20 26.73
CA ARG A 262 16.00 -5.57 26.29
C ARG A 262 16.80 -6.58 27.08
N ALA A 263 16.30 -7.81 27.16
CA ALA A 263 17.05 -8.95 27.66
C ALA A 263 18.34 -9.13 26.82
N PRO A 264 19.45 -9.56 27.43
CA PRO A 264 20.73 -9.71 26.71
C PRO A 264 20.77 -10.95 25.79
N THR A 265 19.79 -11.84 25.90
CA THR A 265 19.68 -13.08 25.13
C THR A 265 18.35 -13.15 24.41
N PHE A 266 18.33 -13.83 23.24
CA PHE A 266 17.07 -14.20 22.59
C PHE A 266 16.25 -15.09 23.52
N GLU A 267 14.93 -14.96 23.47
CA GLU A 267 14.00 -15.69 24.35
C GLU A 267 14.15 -15.37 25.85
N GLY A 268 14.98 -14.40 26.20
CA GLY A 268 15.09 -13.91 27.56
C GLY A 268 13.86 -13.12 27.97
N GLY A 269 13.39 -13.30 29.20
CA GLY A 269 12.27 -12.58 29.77
C GLY A 269 12.69 -11.73 30.96
N VAL A 270 11.80 -10.85 31.40
CA VAL A 270 11.95 -10.06 32.62
C VAL A 270 11.52 -10.93 33.82
N VAL A 271 12.45 -11.28 34.68
CA VAL A 271 12.17 -12.06 35.90
C VAL A 271 11.80 -11.10 37.04
N GLU A 272 12.49 -10.00 37.15
CA GLU A 272 12.31 -9.02 38.23
C GLU A 272 12.74 -7.62 37.75
N ILE A 273 11.98 -6.60 38.13
CA ILE A 273 12.29 -5.20 37.87
C ILE A 273 12.61 -4.52 39.21
N ASN A 274 13.85 -4.15 39.40
CA ASN A 274 14.26 -3.29 40.53
C ASN A 274 14.36 -1.84 40.03
N ASP A 275 13.26 -1.11 40.08
CA ASP A 275 13.10 0.22 39.51
C ASP A 275 13.22 1.37 40.53
N ALA A 276 13.40 1.06 41.82
CA ALA A 276 13.37 2.07 42.87
C ALA A 276 14.35 3.25 42.66
N LYS A 277 15.56 2.97 42.17
CA LYS A 277 16.55 4.00 41.87
C LYS A 277 16.16 4.83 40.65
N THR A 278 15.57 4.20 39.65
CA THR A 278 15.16 4.87 38.41
C THR A 278 13.94 5.77 38.66
N ARG A 279 12.96 5.29 39.42
CA ARG A 279 11.80 6.09 39.81
C ARG A 279 12.14 7.29 40.69
N ALA A 280 13.28 7.26 41.36
CA ALA A 280 13.78 8.37 42.18
C ALA A 280 14.49 9.47 41.35
N VAL A 281 14.67 9.29 40.06
CA VAL A 281 15.26 10.30 39.17
C VAL A 281 14.19 11.29 38.73
N ASP A 282 14.46 12.58 38.91
CA ASP A 282 13.56 13.61 38.45
C ASP A 282 13.32 13.53 36.97
N GLY A 283 12.04 13.65 36.57
CA GLY A 283 11.63 13.55 35.16
C GLY A 283 11.26 12.15 34.70
N VAL A 284 11.50 11.10 35.48
CA VAL A 284 10.98 9.77 35.17
C VAL A 284 9.48 9.71 35.44
N VAL A 285 8.71 9.49 34.39
CA VAL A 285 7.24 9.44 34.46
C VAL A 285 6.78 8.03 34.84
N ASP A 286 7.25 7.01 34.12
CA ASP A 286 6.87 5.62 34.42
C ASP A 286 7.90 4.62 33.88
N ILE A 287 7.77 3.35 34.31
CA ILE A 287 8.51 2.18 33.84
C ILE A 287 7.49 1.11 33.53
N LEU A 288 7.41 0.72 32.23
CA LEU A 288 6.40 -0.19 31.75
C LEU A 288 7.04 -1.47 31.20
N PRO A 289 6.57 -2.65 31.61
CA PRO A 289 6.90 -3.88 30.93
C PRO A 289 6.23 -3.89 29.55
N LEU A 290 6.99 -4.21 28.51
CA LEU A 290 6.46 -4.35 27.14
C LEU A 290 6.18 -5.85 26.90
N PRO A 291 4.94 -6.22 26.55
CA PRO A 291 4.62 -7.57 26.13
C PRO A 291 5.31 -7.91 24.80
N ALA A 292 5.56 -9.17 24.55
CA ALA A 292 5.99 -9.63 23.23
C ALA A 292 4.95 -9.21 22.19
N SER A 293 5.39 -8.66 21.06
CA SER A 293 4.47 -8.25 20.00
C SER A 293 3.78 -9.49 19.39
N GLY A 294 2.50 -9.36 19.01
CA GLY A 294 1.74 -10.44 18.39
C GLY A 294 2.39 -11.01 17.12
N LEU A 295 3.13 -10.18 16.37
CA LEU A 295 3.85 -10.59 15.17
C LEU A 295 5.04 -11.50 15.49
N SER A 296 5.74 -11.26 16.60
CA SER A 296 6.84 -12.13 17.09
C SER A 296 6.34 -13.53 17.40
N ALA A 297 5.12 -13.66 17.90
CA ALA A 297 4.51 -14.95 18.20
C ALA A 297 4.16 -15.75 16.94
N VAL A 298 3.84 -15.06 15.82
CA VAL A 298 3.43 -15.70 14.57
C VAL A 298 4.63 -16.04 13.67
N VAL A 299 5.65 -15.18 13.64
CA VAL A 299 6.81 -15.34 12.74
C VAL A 299 7.96 -16.10 13.40
N GLY A 300 7.86 -16.40 14.68
CA GLY A 300 8.86 -17.20 15.42
C GLY A 300 10.23 -16.56 15.49
N SER A 301 10.33 -15.24 15.44
CA SER A 301 11.61 -14.57 15.34
C SER A 301 11.75 -13.33 16.20
N PHE A 302 12.90 -13.12 16.68
CA PHE A 302 13.60 -11.90 17.07
C PHE A 302 13.13 -11.08 18.27
N GLU A 303 11.89 -11.17 18.75
CA GLU A 303 11.39 -10.30 19.82
C GLU A 303 10.54 -10.98 20.91
N SER A 304 10.84 -12.21 21.26
CA SER A 304 10.20 -12.88 22.41
C SER A 304 10.75 -12.41 23.77
N ALA A 305 11.61 -11.39 23.77
CA ALA A 305 12.09 -10.80 25.00
C ALA A 305 11.06 -9.77 25.52
N GLU A 306 10.51 -10.00 26.68
CA GLU A 306 9.84 -8.96 27.45
C GLU A 306 10.80 -7.76 27.58
N SER A 307 10.39 -6.60 27.08
CA SER A 307 11.19 -5.40 27.10
C SER A 307 10.69 -4.45 28.17
N LEU A 308 11.60 -3.70 28.77
CA LEU A 308 11.31 -2.63 29.70
C LEU A 308 11.38 -1.29 28.95
N SER A 309 10.32 -0.52 29.00
CA SER A 309 10.35 0.86 28.55
C SER A 309 10.57 1.79 29.72
N LEU A 310 11.60 2.62 29.63
CA LEU A 310 11.86 3.73 30.55
C LEU A 310 11.35 5.01 29.88
N ILE A 311 10.36 5.65 30.46
CA ILE A 311 9.86 6.95 30.02
C ILE A 311 10.46 8.00 30.93
N HIS A 312 11.26 8.90 30.39
CA HIS A 312 11.77 10.07 31.09
C HIS A 312 11.70 11.30 30.22
N ILE A 313 11.52 12.43 30.84
CA ILE A 313 11.52 13.75 30.20
C ILE A 313 12.90 14.38 30.33
#